data_6570b050bb4a13ecc4b93061e4987943
#
_entry.id   6570b050bb4a13ecc4b93061e4987943
#
_cell.length_a   1.000
_cell.length_b   1.000
_cell.length_c   1.000
_cell.angle_alpha   90.00
_cell.angle_beta   90.00
_cell.angle_gamma   90.00
#
_symmetry.space_group_name_H-M   'P 1'
#
loop_
_entity.id
_entity.type
_entity.pdbx_description
1 polymer ?
#
loop_
_entity_poly.entity_id
_entity_poly.type
_entity_poly.pdbx_seq_one_letter_code
_entity_poly.pdbx_strand_id
1 'polypeptide(L)'
;MRTLVLETTSPFQGLPELVAFDEGLFAQEGLAIQWAERDEAGIKTIDAKLADPFASHGTLVEQGQADMYNACEWGNYCRVQDTAIGSRQVGRRGIVTYAAIVVRPDSPVYTPQQLADRSVGVPFYAGTHYLALHLLEGFLPRERIRVCRAPTGSRNRYKLMMSGEVDATTLTEPYISLAEKNGCRTICSAFYHGTEVASEKVDAETYAAFNRAVREAVRRIGADKRKYLQYFIDYHKARDPEIGALTLGDLREGRLVVCDPAPIPDDELQRTYDWVKSWGMLDKAASPLALVNMDVQRQAHVAAE
;
A
#
# COMPACT_ATOMS: atom_id res chain seq x y z
N MET A 1 -5.07 5.60 28.65
CA MET A 1 -4.59 5.21 27.30
C MET A 1 -5.70 4.45 26.60
N ARG A 2 -6.06 4.85 25.38
CA ARG A 2 -7.02 4.12 24.56
C ARG A 2 -6.28 3.02 23.81
N THR A 3 -6.82 1.81 23.79
CA THR A 3 -6.27 0.73 22.96
C THR A 3 -6.80 0.87 21.53
N LEU A 4 -5.89 0.77 20.56
CA LEU A 4 -6.21 0.76 19.14
C LEU A 4 -5.50 -0.43 18.50
N VAL A 5 -6.26 -1.31 17.87
CA VAL A 5 -5.74 -2.52 17.21
C VAL A 5 -5.54 -2.24 15.72
N LEU A 6 -4.29 -2.27 15.27
CA LEU A 6 -3.92 -2.05 13.87
C LEU A 6 -3.62 -3.37 13.19
N GLU A 7 -4.10 -3.57 11.97
CA GLU A 7 -3.62 -4.67 11.14
C GLU A 7 -2.15 -4.40 10.75
N THR A 8 -1.29 -5.43 10.83
CA THR A 8 0.12 -5.31 10.48
C THR A 8 0.33 -4.76 9.08
N THR A 9 1.30 -3.87 8.96
CA THR A 9 1.67 -3.20 7.71
C THR A 9 3.13 -3.47 7.32
N SER A 10 3.52 -3.07 6.15
CA SER A 10 4.90 -3.15 5.64
C SER A 10 5.47 -1.77 5.34
N PRO A 11 6.80 -1.57 5.33
CA PRO A 11 7.41 -0.24 5.22
C PRO A 11 6.98 0.54 3.97
N PHE A 12 6.70 -0.12 2.83
CA PHE A 12 6.32 0.59 1.60
C PHE A 12 4.96 1.29 1.69
N GLN A 13 4.15 0.95 2.69
CA GLN A 13 2.82 1.56 2.87
C GLN A 13 2.55 2.04 4.30
N GLY A 14 3.32 1.62 5.29
CA GLY A 14 3.08 1.95 6.71
C GLY A 14 4.35 2.30 7.48
N LEU A 15 5.41 2.80 6.81
CA LEU A 15 6.63 3.17 7.53
C LEU A 15 6.39 4.20 8.64
N PRO A 16 5.58 5.26 8.46
CA PRO A 16 5.34 6.21 9.55
C PRO A 16 4.69 5.56 10.78
N GLU A 17 3.76 4.62 10.59
CA GLU A 17 3.10 3.89 11.67
C GLU A 17 4.09 2.98 12.41
N LEU A 18 4.97 2.29 11.67
CA LEU A 18 6.02 1.46 12.27
C LEU A 18 6.99 2.30 13.09
N VAL A 19 7.42 3.44 12.56
CA VAL A 19 8.30 4.38 13.27
C VAL A 19 7.59 4.99 14.48
N ALA A 20 6.33 5.39 14.34
CA ALA A 20 5.55 5.93 15.45
C ALA A 20 5.39 4.91 16.59
N PHE A 21 5.24 3.64 16.26
CA PHE A 21 5.18 2.56 17.24
C PHE A 21 6.54 2.34 17.91
N ASP A 22 7.59 2.13 17.13
CA ASP A 22 8.93 1.79 17.64
C ASP A 22 9.55 2.93 18.48
N GLU A 23 9.26 4.18 18.11
CA GLU A 23 9.77 5.36 18.81
C GLU A 23 8.80 5.88 19.92
N GLY A 24 7.72 5.14 20.23
CA GLY A 24 6.81 5.41 21.33
C GLY A 24 5.91 6.64 21.13
N LEU A 25 5.72 7.11 19.90
CA LEU A 25 4.96 8.33 19.61
C LEU A 25 3.46 8.16 19.87
N PHE A 26 2.91 6.99 19.61
CA PHE A 26 1.52 6.69 19.92
C PHE A 26 1.23 6.77 21.42
N ALA A 27 2.16 6.29 22.25
CA ALA A 27 2.02 6.37 23.72
C ALA A 27 2.01 7.83 24.22
N GLN A 28 2.76 8.72 23.57
CA GLN A 28 2.76 10.16 23.89
C GLN A 28 1.41 10.82 23.58
N GLU A 29 0.67 10.28 22.61
CA GLU A 29 -0.68 10.71 22.24
C GLU A 29 -1.79 9.96 22.99
N GLY A 30 -1.43 9.20 24.03
CA GLY A 30 -2.39 8.46 24.86
C GLY A 30 -2.95 7.20 24.21
N LEU A 31 -2.34 6.69 23.14
CA LEU A 31 -2.73 5.47 22.45
C LEU A 31 -1.85 4.28 22.84
N ALA A 32 -2.48 3.15 23.14
CA ALA A 32 -1.83 1.85 23.27
C ALA A 32 -2.08 1.05 21.98
N ILE A 33 -1.09 0.99 21.09
CA ILE A 33 -1.20 0.23 19.86
C ILE A 33 -0.97 -1.25 20.11
N GLN A 34 -1.86 -2.07 19.58
CA GLN A 34 -1.69 -3.50 19.45
C GLN A 34 -1.70 -3.85 17.97
N TRP A 35 -0.70 -4.63 17.51
CA TRP A 35 -0.73 -5.16 16.17
C TRP A 35 -1.59 -6.42 16.16
N ALA A 36 -2.66 -6.39 15.34
CA ALA A 36 -3.36 -7.60 15.00
C ALA A 36 -2.46 -8.42 14.09
N GLU A 37 -1.71 -9.31 14.73
CA GLU A 37 -0.78 -10.16 14.04
C GLU A 37 -1.56 -11.16 13.22
N ARG A 38 -1.22 -11.24 11.96
CA ARG A 38 -1.58 -12.38 11.14
C ARG A 38 -0.85 -13.63 11.61
N ASP A 39 -0.03 -13.49 12.64
CA ASP A 39 0.57 -14.40 13.58
C ASP A 39 1.80 -13.79 14.23
N GLU A 40 2.37 -14.46 15.23
CA GLU A 40 3.40 -14.00 16.18
C GLU A 40 4.64 -13.35 15.58
N ALA A 41 4.79 -13.30 14.28
CA ALA A 41 5.92 -12.66 13.63
C ALA A 41 5.53 -11.72 12.52
N GLY A 42 4.24 -11.42 12.32
CA GLY A 42 3.79 -10.72 11.10
C GLY A 42 4.23 -11.46 9.83
N ILE A 43 4.69 -12.67 10.04
CA ILE A 43 5.42 -13.52 9.12
C ILE A 43 4.89 -14.90 9.14
N LYS A 44 4.29 -15.23 10.23
CA LYS A 44 3.76 -16.51 10.31
C LYS A 44 2.62 -16.65 9.49
N THR A 45 2.69 -17.07 8.86
CA THR A 45 1.67 -17.68 8.27
C THR A 45 0.70 -16.79 7.80
N ILE A 46 1.00 -16.55 7.26
CA ILE A 46 0.24 -17.31 6.33
C ILE A 46 0.51 -18.76 6.63
N ASP A 47 -0.22 -19.29 7.58
CA ASP A 47 -0.51 -20.72 7.54
C ASP A 47 -0.64 -21.04 6.07
N ALA A 48 0.14 -21.99 5.56
CA ALA A 48 0.14 -22.30 4.13
C ALA A 48 -1.27 -22.67 3.63
N LYS A 49 -2.25 -22.90 4.52
CA LYS A 49 -3.66 -23.07 4.26
C LYS A 49 -4.50 -21.79 4.32
N LEU A 50 -4.02 -20.75 4.99
CA LEU A 50 -4.61 -19.41 5.01
C LEU A 50 -3.83 -18.45 4.11
N ALA A 51 -2.69 -18.91 3.56
CA ALA A 51 -1.95 -18.24 2.55
C ALA A 51 -2.67 -18.28 1.23
N ASP A 52 -3.79 -17.62 1.16
CA ASP A 52 -4.20 -17.12 -0.12
C ASP A 52 -3.14 -16.08 -0.54
N PRO A 53 -2.19 -16.42 -1.46
CA PRO A 53 -1.19 -15.48 -1.93
C PRO A 53 -1.85 -14.30 -2.63
N PHE A 54 -3.15 -14.34 -2.79
CA PHE A 54 -4.01 -13.32 -3.35
C PHE A 54 -4.82 -12.56 -2.29
N ALA A 55 -4.74 -12.93 -1.00
CA ALA A 55 -5.37 -12.18 0.07
C ALA A 55 -4.73 -10.79 0.21
N SER A 56 -5.55 -9.79 0.42
CA SER A 56 -5.11 -8.41 0.60
C SER A 56 -5.27 -7.96 2.05
N HIS A 57 -4.74 -6.75 2.35
CA HIS A 57 -4.91 -6.10 3.65
C HIS A 57 -6.39 -5.87 3.98
N GLY A 58 -6.70 -5.71 5.26
CA GLY A 58 -8.03 -5.43 5.76
C GLY A 58 -8.82 -6.66 6.19
N THR A 59 -8.31 -7.87 5.99
CA THR A 59 -9.00 -9.11 6.36
C THR A 59 -9.29 -9.19 7.85
N LEU A 60 -8.36 -8.73 8.70
CA LEU A 60 -8.55 -8.76 10.16
C LEU A 60 -9.56 -7.72 10.63
N VAL A 61 -9.61 -6.55 9.97
CA VAL A 61 -10.65 -5.55 10.22
C VAL A 61 -12.01 -6.08 9.78
N GLU A 62 -12.10 -6.72 8.64
CA GLU A 62 -13.35 -7.35 8.14
C GLU A 62 -13.86 -8.46 9.08
N GLN A 63 -12.95 -9.13 9.77
CA GLN A 63 -13.27 -10.15 10.79
C GLN A 63 -13.52 -9.55 12.17
N GLY A 64 -13.41 -8.23 12.34
CA GLY A 64 -13.57 -7.54 13.63
C GLY A 64 -12.42 -7.77 14.62
N GLN A 65 -11.28 -8.24 14.14
CA GLN A 65 -10.07 -8.52 14.93
C GLN A 65 -9.10 -7.33 14.98
N ALA A 66 -9.27 -6.36 14.11
CA ALA A 66 -8.54 -5.09 14.13
C ALA A 66 -9.50 -3.91 13.97
N ASP A 67 -9.06 -2.73 14.37
CA ASP A 67 -9.85 -1.50 14.30
C ASP A 67 -9.52 -0.68 13.04
N MET A 68 -8.26 -0.75 12.58
CA MET A 68 -7.77 -0.01 11.42
C MET A 68 -6.78 -0.83 10.58
N TYR A 69 -6.74 -0.52 9.29
CA TYR A 69 -5.68 -0.97 8.38
C TYR A 69 -5.35 0.12 7.36
N ASN A 70 -4.15 0.03 6.79
CA ASN A 70 -3.77 0.87 5.67
C ASN A 70 -3.70 0.08 4.36
N ALA A 71 -4.08 0.72 3.26
CA ALA A 71 -4.01 0.15 1.92
C ALA A 71 -3.91 1.25 0.87
N CYS A 72 -4.03 0.89 -0.40
CA CYS A 72 -4.16 1.88 -1.46
C CYS A 72 -5.55 2.51 -1.47
N GLU A 73 -5.62 3.79 -1.82
CA GLU A 73 -6.89 4.51 -1.94
C GLU A 73 -7.85 3.82 -2.92
N TRP A 74 -7.37 3.39 -4.09
CA TRP A 74 -8.20 2.77 -5.14
C TRP A 74 -8.81 1.44 -4.74
N GLY A 75 -8.01 0.52 -4.17
CA GLY A 75 -8.48 -0.82 -3.81
C GLY A 75 -9.54 -0.80 -2.72
N ASN A 76 -9.50 0.22 -1.86
CA ASN A 76 -10.48 0.36 -0.80
C ASN A 76 -11.88 0.69 -1.31
N TYR A 77 -12.03 1.28 -2.49
CA TYR A 77 -13.37 1.53 -3.04
C TYR A 77 -14.16 0.23 -3.25
N CYS A 78 -13.54 -0.79 -3.81
CA CYS A 78 -14.18 -2.09 -3.97
C CYS A 78 -14.43 -2.76 -2.61
N ARG A 79 -13.43 -2.71 -1.76
CA ARG A 79 -13.40 -3.43 -0.49
C ARG A 79 -14.37 -2.87 0.55
N VAL A 80 -14.40 -1.55 0.72
CA VAL A 80 -15.29 -0.86 1.66
C VAL A 80 -16.77 -1.02 1.27
N GLN A 81 -17.08 -1.19 -0.01
CA GLN A 81 -18.45 -1.48 -0.44
C GLN A 81 -18.98 -2.84 0.06
N ASP A 82 -18.09 -3.80 0.19
CA ASP A 82 -18.46 -5.20 0.48
C ASP A 82 -18.35 -5.56 1.96
N THR A 83 -17.78 -4.66 2.79
CA THR A 83 -17.59 -4.95 4.22
C THR A 83 -18.91 -4.88 5.00
N ALA A 84 -19.19 -5.94 5.76
CA ALA A 84 -20.36 -6.01 6.63
C ALA A 84 -20.20 -5.23 7.94
N ILE A 85 -18.98 -4.84 8.32
CA ILE A 85 -18.67 -4.20 9.61
C ILE A 85 -18.65 -2.67 9.57
N GLY A 86 -19.11 -2.06 8.48
CA GLY A 86 -19.21 -0.61 8.36
C GLY A 86 -17.89 0.15 8.25
N SER A 87 -16.74 -0.55 8.01
CA SER A 87 -15.46 0.14 7.87
C SER A 87 -15.46 1.13 6.70
N ARG A 88 -14.81 2.27 6.89
CA ARG A 88 -14.74 3.36 5.91
C ARG A 88 -13.34 3.96 5.88
N GLN A 89 -13.00 4.56 4.75
CA GLN A 89 -11.79 5.38 4.65
C GLN A 89 -11.92 6.59 5.58
N VAL A 90 -10.85 6.94 6.28
CA VAL A 90 -10.83 8.06 7.24
C VAL A 90 -9.79 9.13 6.91
N GLY A 91 -8.99 8.93 5.89
CA GLY A 91 -7.99 9.89 5.43
C GLY A 91 -6.82 9.24 4.71
N ARG A 92 -5.94 10.05 4.17
CA ARG A 92 -4.69 9.63 3.55
C ARG A 92 -3.63 9.36 4.61
N ARG A 93 -2.89 8.29 4.41
CA ARG A 93 -1.78 7.88 5.29
C ARG A 93 -0.53 8.75 5.09
N GLY A 94 0.41 8.64 6.04
CA GLY A 94 1.65 9.43 6.10
C GLY A 94 2.74 9.10 5.07
N ILE A 95 2.47 8.22 4.11
CA ILE A 95 3.43 7.82 3.07
C ILE A 95 2.77 7.70 1.70
N VAL A 96 3.48 8.20 0.67
CA VAL A 96 3.10 8.02 -0.74
C VAL A 96 3.89 6.85 -1.31
N THR A 97 3.20 5.80 -1.73
CA THR A 97 3.84 4.58 -2.20
C THR A 97 4.44 4.76 -3.59
N TYR A 98 5.73 4.45 -3.72
CA TYR A 98 6.39 4.28 -5.01
C TYR A 98 6.20 2.85 -5.53
N ALA A 99 5.79 2.71 -6.79
CA ALA A 99 5.73 1.42 -7.44
C ALA A 99 6.10 1.54 -8.92
N ALA A 100 6.52 0.42 -9.51
CA ALA A 100 7.03 0.36 -10.87
C ALA A 100 6.55 -0.88 -11.61
N ILE A 101 6.43 -0.78 -12.93
CA ILE A 101 6.36 -1.92 -13.84
C ILE A 101 7.79 -2.28 -14.25
N VAL A 102 8.17 -3.52 -14.00
CA VAL A 102 9.54 -4.02 -14.16
C VAL A 102 9.53 -5.22 -15.10
N VAL A 103 10.61 -5.38 -15.87
CA VAL A 103 10.85 -6.52 -16.77
C VAL A 103 12.20 -7.17 -16.47
N ARG A 104 12.35 -8.44 -16.88
CA ARG A 104 13.60 -9.19 -16.73
C ARG A 104 14.77 -8.55 -17.49
N PRO A 105 16.04 -8.90 -17.13
CA PRO A 105 17.23 -8.40 -17.81
C PRO A 105 17.27 -8.71 -19.32
N ASP A 106 16.77 -9.88 -19.72
CA ASP A 106 16.76 -10.39 -21.09
C ASP A 106 15.49 -9.99 -21.89
N SER A 107 14.57 -9.24 -21.28
CA SER A 107 13.35 -8.81 -21.94
C SER A 107 13.64 -7.87 -23.12
N PRO A 108 12.94 -8.02 -24.26
CA PRO A 108 13.06 -7.09 -25.38
C PRO A 108 12.27 -5.78 -25.18
N VAL A 109 11.65 -5.58 -24.01
CA VAL A 109 10.82 -4.40 -23.71
C VAL A 109 11.70 -3.31 -23.09
N TYR A 110 11.69 -2.13 -23.69
CA TYR A 110 12.43 -0.94 -23.25
C TYR A 110 11.52 0.27 -23.00
N THR A 111 10.30 0.26 -23.56
CA THR A 111 9.34 1.37 -23.42
C THR A 111 7.95 0.84 -23.07
N PRO A 112 7.08 1.64 -22.43
CA PRO A 112 5.73 1.21 -22.08
C PRO A 112 4.89 0.75 -23.29
N GLN A 113 5.10 1.35 -24.47
CA GLN A 113 4.39 0.98 -25.71
C GLN A 113 4.67 -0.47 -26.13
N GLN A 114 5.85 -0.99 -25.80
CA GLN A 114 6.22 -2.37 -26.11
C GLN A 114 5.56 -3.40 -25.18
N LEU A 115 4.84 -2.95 -24.14
CA LEU A 115 3.99 -3.80 -23.29
C LEU A 115 2.60 -4.09 -23.93
N ALA A 116 2.31 -3.55 -25.10
CA ALA A 116 1.08 -3.87 -25.84
C ALA A 116 0.94 -5.38 -26.05
N ASP A 117 -0.21 -5.93 -25.61
CA ASP A 117 -0.56 -7.35 -25.67
C ASP A 117 0.38 -8.31 -24.89
N ARG A 118 1.30 -7.78 -24.08
CA ARG A 118 2.16 -8.58 -23.20
C ARG A 118 1.53 -8.76 -21.82
N SER A 119 1.83 -9.91 -21.19
CA SER A 119 1.32 -10.22 -19.87
C SER A 119 2.00 -9.39 -18.79
N VAL A 120 1.21 -8.60 -18.06
CA VAL A 120 1.68 -7.81 -16.89
C VAL A 120 1.06 -8.40 -15.62
N GLY A 121 1.89 -9.04 -14.80
CA GLY A 121 1.46 -9.66 -13.54
C GLY A 121 1.15 -8.60 -12.48
N VAL A 122 -0.10 -8.55 -12.01
CA VAL A 122 -0.56 -7.60 -11.01
C VAL A 122 -1.40 -8.27 -9.92
N PRO A 123 -1.37 -7.80 -8.68
CA PRO A 123 -2.25 -8.29 -7.62
C PRO A 123 -3.63 -7.64 -7.80
N PHE A 124 -4.59 -8.39 -8.31
CA PHE A 124 -5.92 -7.84 -8.60
C PHE A 124 -6.52 -7.13 -7.39
N TYR A 125 -7.11 -5.98 -7.63
CA TYR A 125 -7.74 -5.08 -6.64
C TYR A 125 -6.80 -4.51 -5.57
N ALA A 126 -5.49 -4.59 -5.77
CA ALA A 126 -4.50 -3.91 -4.93
C ALA A 126 -3.91 -2.69 -5.64
N GLY A 127 -3.23 -1.78 -4.91
CA GLY A 127 -2.75 -0.51 -5.43
C GLY A 127 -1.91 -0.60 -6.70
N THR A 128 -1.04 -1.59 -6.77
CA THR A 128 -0.18 -1.78 -7.95
C THR A 128 -0.92 -2.33 -9.18
N HIS A 129 -2.13 -2.91 -9.02
CA HIS A 129 -3.01 -3.20 -10.14
C HIS A 129 -3.52 -1.89 -10.79
N TYR A 130 -4.11 -1.02 -9.98
CA TYR A 130 -4.63 0.26 -10.46
C TYR A 130 -3.52 1.14 -11.04
N LEU A 131 -2.36 1.16 -10.38
CA LEU A 131 -1.19 1.88 -10.89
C LEU A 131 -0.79 1.38 -12.28
N ALA A 132 -0.74 0.06 -12.49
CA ALA A 132 -0.39 -0.50 -13.80
C ALA A 132 -1.37 -0.05 -14.89
N LEU A 133 -2.67 -0.07 -14.61
CA LEU A 133 -3.68 0.40 -15.55
C LEU A 133 -3.52 1.89 -15.85
N HIS A 134 -3.33 2.73 -14.83
CA HIS A 134 -3.09 4.18 -15.01
C HIS A 134 -1.85 4.47 -15.86
N LEU A 135 -0.73 3.80 -15.55
CA LEU A 135 0.51 4.00 -16.29
C LEU A 135 0.38 3.54 -17.74
N LEU A 136 -0.20 2.36 -17.97
CA LEU A 136 -0.31 1.79 -19.32
C LEU A 136 -1.35 2.53 -20.18
N GLU A 137 -2.46 3.00 -19.59
CA GLU A 137 -3.48 3.77 -20.28
C GLU A 137 -2.94 5.10 -20.86
N GLY A 138 -1.89 5.66 -20.26
CA GLY A 138 -1.17 6.82 -20.78
C GLY A 138 -0.35 6.55 -22.05
N PHE A 139 -0.11 5.28 -22.39
CA PHE A 139 0.75 4.88 -23.52
C PHE A 139 0.09 3.91 -24.50
N LEU A 140 -0.98 3.23 -24.08
CA LEU A 140 -1.63 2.16 -24.82
C LEU A 140 -3.14 2.35 -24.82
N PRO A 141 -3.83 1.99 -25.91
CA PRO A 141 -5.27 1.84 -25.87
C PRO A 141 -5.66 0.68 -24.93
N ARG A 142 -6.80 0.82 -24.24
CA ARG A 142 -7.25 -0.11 -23.18
C ARG A 142 -7.33 -1.57 -23.66
N GLU A 143 -7.77 -1.77 -24.87
CA GLU A 143 -7.91 -3.09 -25.49
C GLU A 143 -6.59 -3.82 -25.73
N ARG A 144 -5.46 -3.12 -25.62
CA ARG A 144 -4.12 -3.70 -25.73
C ARG A 144 -3.39 -3.86 -24.39
N ILE A 145 -4.04 -3.48 -23.29
CA ILE A 145 -3.50 -3.68 -21.95
C ILE A 145 -3.89 -5.07 -21.45
N ARG A 146 -2.89 -5.90 -21.17
CA ARG A 146 -3.08 -7.29 -20.71
C ARG A 146 -2.53 -7.45 -19.29
N VAL A 147 -3.36 -7.20 -18.29
CA VAL A 147 -3.02 -7.55 -16.90
C VAL A 147 -3.47 -8.97 -16.59
N CYS A 148 -2.65 -9.71 -15.88
CA CYS A 148 -2.97 -11.06 -15.41
C CYS A 148 -2.82 -11.14 -13.89
N ARG A 149 -3.63 -12.00 -13.26
CA ARG A 149 -3.65 -12.17 -11.81
C ARG A 149 -2.33 -12.75 -11.32
N ALA A 150 -1.67 -12.06 -10.42
CA ALA A 150 -0.43 -12.48 -9.78
C ALA A 150 -0.54 -12.31 -8.24
N PRO A 151 0.32 -12.97 -7.45
CA PRO A 151 0.28 -12.89 -5.99
C PRO A 151 0.41 -11.47 -5.44
N THR A 152 -0.19 -11.21 -4.27
CA THR A 152 -0.20 -9.88 -3.63
C THR A 152 1.19 -9.42 -3.21
N GLY A 153 2.04 -10.31 -2.70
CA GLY A 153 3.40 -9.99 -2.26
C GLY A 153 4.35 -9.72 -3.43
N SER A 154 5.10 -8.62 -3.39
CA SER A 154 6.11 -8.28 -4.42
C SER A 154 7.17 -9.38 -4.61
N ARG A 155 7.54 -10.12 -3.55
CA ARG A 155 8.43 -11.27 -3.62
C ARG A 155 7.97 -12.31 -4.64
N ASN A 156 6.73 -12.73 -4.52
CA ASN A 156 6.19 -13.79 -5.38
C ASN A 156 6.02 -13.29 -6.81
N ARG A 157 5.61 -12.03 -7.00
CA ARG A 157 5.53 -11.43 -8.34
C ARG A 157 6.90 -11.28 -9.01
N TYR A 158 7.91 -10.88 -8.22
CA TYR A 158 9.29 -10.83 -8.71
C TYR A 158 9.75 -12.21 -9.22
N LYS A 159 9.52 -13.27 -8.44
CA LYS A 159 9.85 -14.65 -8.85
C LYS A 159 9.08 -15.09 -10.09
N LEU A 160 7.78 -14.78 -10.17
CA LEU A 160 6.93 -15.09 -11.32
C LEU A 160 7.45 -14.42 -12.60
N MET A 161 7.92 -13.17 -12.50
CA MET A 161 8.55 -12.47 -13.62
C MET A 161 9.91 -13.10 -13.97
N MET A 162 10.75 -13.37 -12.99
CA MET A 162 12.08 -13.94 -13.23
C MET A 162 12.01 -15.35 -13.85
N SER A 163 10.98 -16.15 -13.54
CA SER A 163 10.76 -17.46 -14.19
C SER A 163 10.22 -17.36 -15.62
N GLY A 164 9.77 -16.18 -16.05
CA GLY A 164 9.22 -15.96 -17.39
C GLY A 164 7.75 -16.31 -17.54
N GLU A 165 7.05 -16.56 -16.45
CA GLU A 165 5.60 -16.81 -16.47
C GLU A 165 4.78 -15.57 -16.84
N VAL A 166 5.37 -14.38 -16.62
CA VAL A 166 4.82 -13.10 -17.09
C VAL A 166 5.92 -12.28 -17.76
N ASP A 167 5.57 -11.44 -18.72
CA ASP A 167 6.52 -10.57 -19.43
C ASP A 167 7.02 -9.43 -18.56
N ALA A 168 6.14 -8.87 -17.71
CA ALA A 168 6.40 -7.79 -16.78
C ALA A 168 5.60 -7.98 -15.50
N THR A 169 5.98 -7.26 -14.45
CA THR A 169 5.18 -7.24 -13.21
C THR A 169 5.29 -5.90 -12.49
N THR A 170 4.35 -5.64 -11.59
CA THR A 170 4.42 -4.49 -10.69
C THR A 170 5.14 -4.86 -9.40
N LEU A 171 6.05 -3.99 -8.97
CA LEU A 171 6.80 -4.14 -7.71
C LEU A 171 6.72 -2.87 -6.87
N THR A 172 6.96 -3.03 -5.57
CA THR A 172 7.21 -1.96 -4.60
C THR A 172 8.58 -2.17 -3.96
N GLU A 173 9.09 -1.18 -3.22
CA GLU A 173 10.34 -1.38 -2.47
C GLU A 173 10.16 -2.44 -1.35
N PRO A 174 11.19 -3.21 -1.05
CA PRO A 174 12.56 -3.19 -1.59
C PRO A 174 12.76 -4.02 -2.87
N TYR A 175 11.71 -4.62 -3.42
CA TYR A 175 11.82 -5.53 -4.58
C TYR A 175 12.13 -4.81 -5.89
N ILE A 176 11.86 -3.50 -6.00
CA ILE A 176 12.33 -2.69 -7.14
C ILE A 176 13.86 -2.60 -7.09
N SER A 177 14.42 -2.25 -5.93
CA SER A 177 15.87 -2.17 -5.75
C SER A 177 16.57 -3.52 -5.95
N LEU A 178 15.97 -4.61 -5.46
CA LEU A 178 16.48 -5.98 -5.74
C LEU A 178 16.46 -6.29 -7.23
N ALA A 179 15.37 -5.99 -7.91
CA ALA A 179 15.24 -6.23 -9.35
C ALA A 179 16.28 -5.45 -10.14
N GLU A 180 16.50 -4.16 -9.83
CA GLU A 180 17.52 -3.33 -10.47
C GLU A 180 18.93 -3.86 -10.20
N LYS A 181 19.23 -4.30 -8.97
CA LYS A 181 20.51 -4.93 -8.61
C LYS A 181 20.76 -6.20 -9.43
N ASN A 182 19.71 -6.94 -9.76
CA ASN A 182 19.77 -8.15 -10.58
C ASN A 182 19.61 -7.86 -12.09
N GLY A 183 19.80 -6.61 -12.53
CA GLY A 183 19.81 -6.21 -13.94
C GLY A 183 18.44 -6.07 -14.59
N CYS A 184 17.35 -6.18 -13.84
CA CYS A 184 16.01 -5.89 -14.35
C CYS A 184 15.86 -4.41 -14.71
N ARG A 185 14.90 -4.11 -15.59
CA ARG A 185 14.62 -2.73 -16.00
C ARG A 185 13.26 -2.26 -15.51
N THR A 186 13.22 -1.10 -14.90
CA THR A 186 11.99 -0.35 -14.67
C THR A 186 11.56 0.28 -15.98
N ILE A 187 10.34 -0.03 -16.43
CA ILE A 187 9.77 0.47 -17.69
C ILE A 187 9.01 1.78 -17.45
N CYS A 188 8.20 1.81 -16.41
CA CYS A 188 7.52 3.01 -15.94
C CYS A 188 7.20 2.89 -14.45
N SER A 189 7.03 4.04 -13.81
CA SER A 189 6.79 4.11 -12.37
C SER A 189 6.01 5.36 -12.01
N ALA A 190 5.34 5.33 -10.87
CA ALA A 190 4.71 6.51 -10.28
C ALA A 190 4.56 6.35 -8.76
N PHE A 191 4.17 7.45 -8.14
CA PHE A 191 3.70 7.49 -6.76
C PHE A 191 2.18 7.42 -6.73
N TYR A 192 1.63 6.82 -5.67
CA TYR A 192 0.20 6.84 -5.42
C TYR A 192 -0.11 6.96 -3.92
N HIS A 193 -1.20 7.63 -3.61
CA HIS A 193 -1.66 7.74 -2.24
C HIS A 193 -2.28 6.43 -1.73
N GLY A 194 -2.05 6.19 -0.47
CA GLY A 194 -2.81 5.22 0.28
C GLY A 194 -3.72 5.92 1.29
N THR A 195 -4.57 5.14 1.90
CA THR A 195 -5.56 5.62 2.85
C THR A 195 -5.56 4.73 4.09
N GLU A 196 -6.00 5.30 5.20
CA GLU A 196 -6.40 4.55 6.38
C GLU A 196 -7.88 4.18 6.26
N VAL A 197 -8.19 2.96 6.63
CA VAL A 197 -9.56 2.47 6.77
C VAL A 197 -9.80 2.11 8.23
N ALA A 198 -10.88 2.60 8.78
CA ALA A 198 -11.24 2.38 10.18
C ALA A 198 -12.63 1.75 10.31
N SER A 199 -12.80 0.93 11.33
CA SER A 199 -14.09 0.46 11.80
C SER A 199 -14.88 1.59 12.49
N GLU A 200 -16.17 1.40 12.71
CA GLU A 200 -17.02 2.37 13.41
C GLU A 200 -16.61 2.63 14.87
N LYS A 201 -15.73 1.81 15.43
CA LYS A 201 -15.18 2.00 16.79
C LYS A 201 -14.19 3.14 16.89
N VAL A 202 -13.60 3.56 15.78
CA VAL A 202 -12.59 4.62 15.74
C VAL A 202 -13.28 5.96 15.59
N ASP A 203 -13.33 6.71 16.67
CA ASP A 203 -13.86 8.08 16.68
C ASP A 203 -12.83 9.11 16.18
N ALA A 204 -13.30 10.34 15.96
CA ALA A 204 -12.48 11.42 15.43
C ALA A 204 -11.32 11.80 16.38
N GLU A 205 -11.52 11.71 17.70
CA GLU A 205 -10.48 12.02 18.70
C GLU A 205 -9.37 10.98 18.67
N THR A 206 -9.72 9.70 18.59
CA THR A 206 -8.76 8.60 18.45
C THR A 206 -7.96 8.71 17.14
N TYR A 207 -8.64 9.01 16.03
CA TYR A 207 -7.98 9.19 14.75
C TYR A 207 -7.10 10.46 14.72
N ALA A 208 -7.52 11.55 15.38
CA ALA A 208 -6.69 12.75 15.52
C ALA A 208 -5.40 12.48 16.31
N ALA A 209 -5.49 11.72 17.41
CA ALA A 209 -4.32 11.31 18.19
C ALA A 209 -3.39 10.41 17.36
N PHE A 210 -3.94 9.46 16.61
CA PHE A 210 -3.18 8.63 15.67
C PHE A 210 -2.42 9.50 14.65
N ASN A 211 -3.11 10.47 14.03
CA ASN A 211 -2.51 11.35 13.02
C ASN A 211 -1.40 12.25 13.59
N ARG A 212 -1.50 12.71 14.87
CA ARG A 212 -0.42 13.50 15.50
C ARG A 212 0.84 12.65 15.67
N ALA A 213 0.71 11.42 16.13
CA ALA A 213 1.84 10.49 16.23
C ALA A 213 2.47 10.21 14.86
N VAL A 214 1.66 9.97 13.83
CA VAL A 214 2.12 9.72 12.46
C VAL A 214 2.81 10.96 11.87
N ARG A 215 2.30 12.18 12.09
CA ARG A 215 2.97 13.43 11.66
C ARG A 215 4.35 13.58 12.26
N GLU A 216 4.51 13.30 13.54
CA GLU A 216 5.83 13.36 14.18
C GLU A 216 6.78 12.31 13.56
N ALA A 217 6.31 11.10 13.26
CA ALA A 217 7.09 10.10 12.53
C ALA A 217 7.46 10.59 11.13
N VAL A 218 6.52 11.18 10.39
CA VAL A 218 6.76 11.79 9.08
C VAL A 218 7.86 12.84 9.15
N ARG A 219 7.81 13.73 10.15
CA ARG A 219 8.84 14.75 10.39
C ARG A 219 10.22 14.14 10.62
N ARG A 220 10.31 13.09 11.45
CA ARG A 220 11.56 12.37 11.75
C ARG A 220 12.11 11.67 10.51
N ILE A 221 11.27 10.96 9.77
CA ILE A 221 11.65 10.30 8.51
C ILE A 221 12.13 11.34 7.50
N GLY A 222 11.43 12.46 7.36
CA GLY A 222 11.81 13.54 6.43
C GLY A 222 13.15 14.16 6.76
N ALA A 223 13.51 14.24 8.05
CA ALA A 223 14.80 14.79 8.52
C ALA A 223 15.99 13.86 8.21
N ASP A 224 15.80 12.56 8.22
CA ASP A 224 16.86 11.57 7.92
C ASP A 224 16.27 10.32 7.27
N LYS A 225 15.93 10.42 5.98
CA LYS A 225 15.37 9.30 5.22
C LYS A 225 16.27 8.07 5.23
N ARG A 226 17.60 8.30 5.19
CA ARG A 226 18.59 7.23 5.10
C ARG A 226 18.53 6.28 6.29
N LYS A 227 18.34 6.83 7.50
CA LYS A 227 18.15 6.04 8.74
C LYS A 227 16.97 5.07 8.59
N TYR A 228 15.87 5.55 8.04
CA TYR A 228 14.60 4.79 7.98
C TYR A 228 14.50 3.87 6.77
N LEU A 229 15.36 4.00 5.76
CA LEU A 229 15.43 3.01 4.67
C LEU A 229 15.82 1.62 5.18
N GLN A 230 16.49 1.53 6.34
CA GLN A 230 16.85 0.24 6.94
C GLN A 230 15.61 -0.62 7.24
N TYR A 231 14.45 -0.02 7.54
CA TYR A 231 13.20 -0.74 7.77
C TYR A 231 12.79 -1.63 6.58
N PHE A 232 13.06 -1.20 5.34
CA PHE A 232 12.74 -1.99 4.15
C PHE A 232 13.54 -3.29 4.06
N ILE A 233 14.78 -3.27 4.50
CA ILE A 233 15.63 -4.47 4.56
C ILE A 233 15.22 -5.33 5.74
N ASP A 234 15.15 -4.76 6.93
CA ASP A 234 14.92 -5.48 8.18
C ASP A 234 13.57 -6.21 8.21
N TYR A 235 12.54 -5.59 7.67
CA TYR A 235 11.21 -6.18 7.58
C TYR A 235 11.17 -7.45 6.72
N HIS A 236 12.00 -7.51 5.67
CA HIS A 236 11.96 -8.60 4.71
C HIS A 236 13.08 -9.65 4.86
N LYS A 237 14.21 -9.29 5.46
CA LYS A 237 15.43 -10.12 5.49
C LYS A 237 15.24 -11.53 6.06
N ALA A 238 14.37 -11.69 7.05
CA ALA A 238 14.11 -12.98 7.67
C ALA A 238 13.40 -13.96 6.73
N ARG A 239 12.61 -13.42 5.78
CA ARG A 239 11.83 -14.21 4.81
C ARG A 239 12.52 -14.33 3.47
N ASP A 240 13.36 -13.36 3.16
CA ASP A 240 14.00 -13.24 1.86
C ASP A 240 15.49 -12.91 2.03
N PRO A 241 16.39 -13.92 1.95
CA PRO A 241 17.82 -13.69 2.04
C PRO A 241 18.38 -12.74 0.98
N GLU A 242 17.77 -12.67 -0.21
CA GLU A 242 18.19 -11.74 -1.26
C GLU A 242 17.96 -10.29 -0.84
N ILE A 243 16.85 -10.01 -0.16
CA ILE A 243 16.63 -8.68 0.45
C ILE A 243 17.61 -8.44 1.60
N GLY A 244 17.91 -9.47 2.39
CA GLY A 244 18.94 -9.38 3.44
C GLY A 244 20.36 -9.06 2.93
N ALA A 245 20.63 -9.33 1.67
CA ALA A 245 21.90 -8.99 1.01
C ALA A 245 21.92 -7.58 0.39
N LEU A 246 20.81 -6.83 0.46
CA LEU A 246 20.78 -5.41 0.07
C LEU A 246 21.49 -4.56 1.14
N THR A 247 22.03 -3.46 0.67
CA THR A 247 22.61 -2.41 1.50
C THR A 247 21.79 -1.12 1.34
N LEU A 248 21.97 -0.16 2.24
CA LEU A 248 21.36 1.17 2.08
C LEU A 248 21.79 1.86 0.77
N GLY A 249 22.94 1.49 0.18
CA GLY A 249 23.37 2.00 -1.11
C GLY A 249 22.57 1.47 -2.30
N ASP A 250 21.90 0.35 -2.15
CA ASP A 250 21.03 -0.24 -3.17
C ASP A 250 19.64 0.44 -3.19
N LEU A 251 19.23 1.03 -2.06
CA LEU A 251 17.95 1.73 -1.94
C LEU A 251 18.04 3.19 -2.39
N ARG A 252 16.94 3.75 -2.89
CA ARG A 252 16.87 5.11 -3.39
C ARG A 252 16.05 6.00 -2.46
N GLU A 253 16.68 6.97 -1.78
CA GLU A 253 15.99 7.92 -0.90
C GLU A 253 14.86 8.70 -1.60
N GLY A 254 15.01 9.00 -2.90
CA GLY A 254 13.97 9.64 -3.69
C GLY A 254 12.69 8.83 -3.87
N ARG A 255 12.71 7.53 -3.56
CA ARG A 255 11.52 6.67 -3.59
C ARG A 255 10.80 6.59 -2.24
N LEU A 256 11.42 7.09 -1.19
CA LEU A 256 10.79 7.28 0.12
C LEU A 256 10.21 8.69 0.17
N VAL A 257 8.90 8.79 -0.05
CA VAL A 257 8.15 10.04 0.03
C VAL A 257 7.15 9.93 1.16
N VAL A 258 7.31 10.75 2.18
CA VAL A 258 6.37 10.89 3.30
C VAL A 258 5.68 12.25 3.20
N CYS A 259 4.47 12.31 3.67
CA CYS A 259 3.64 13.51 3.73
C CYS A 259 2.76 13.46 4.98
N ASP A 260 2.28 14.59 5.44
CA ASP A 260 1.36 14.61 6.56
C ASP A 260 0.05 13.86 6.20
N PRO A 261 -0.51 13.09 7.15
CA PRO A 261 -1.86 12.57 6.98
C PRO A 261 -2.83 13.71 6.66
N ALA A 262 -3.67 13.49 5.68
CA ALA A 262 -4.57 14.52 5.14
C ALA A 262 -5.95 13.93 4.80
N PRO A 263 -7.00 14.76 4.77
CA PRO A 263 -8.28 14.33 4.22
C PRO A 263 -8.13 13.97 2.73
N ILE A 264 -8.98 13.04 2.26
CA ILE A 264 -9.10 12.75 0.83
C ILE A 264 -9.93 13.89 0.23
N PRO A 265 -9.41 14.66 -0.76
CA PRO A 265 -10.18 15.73 -1.39
C PRO A 265 -11.41 15.20 -2.13
N ASP A 266 -12.54 15.86 -1.97
CA ASP A 266 -13.84 15.41 -2.53
C ASP A 266 -13.80 15.26 -4.06
N ASP A 267 -13.10 16.17 -4.75
CA ASP A 267 -12.97 16.15 -6.20
C ASP A 267 -12.02 15.00 -6.69
N GLU A 268 -10.98 14.69 -5.94
CA GLU A 268 -10.12 13.54 -6.23
C GLU A 268 -10.83 12.23 -5.93
N LEU A 269 -11.61 12.17 -4.86
CA LEU A 269 -12.44 11.02 -4.52
C LEU A 269 -13.40 10.70 -5.68
N GLN A 270 -14.09 11.72 -6.21
CA GLN A 270 -15.02 11.56 -7.34
C GLN A 270 -14.30 11.12 -8.61
N ARG A 271 -13.18 11.77 -8.98
CA ARG A 271 -12.39 11.39 -10.16
C ARG A 271 -11.89 9.96 -10.09
N THR A 272 -11.37 9.56 -8.94
CA THR A 272 -10.86 8.21 -8.71
C THR A 272 -11.98 7.18 -8.81
N TYR A 273 -13.13 7.46 -8.20
CA TYR A 273 -14.31 6.61 -8.27
C TYR A 273 -14.76 6.39 -9.72
N ASP A 274 -14.91 7.48 -10.49
CA ASP A 274 -15.37 7.43 -11.88
C ASP A 274 -14.36 6.66 -12.76
N TRP A 275 -13.08 6.83 -12.51
CA TRP A 275 -12.04 6.09 -13.23
C TRP A 275 -12.10 4.58 -12.91
N VAL A 276 -12.16 4.18 -11.64
CA VAL A 276 -12.28 2.77 -11.23
C VAL A 276 -13.55 2.15 -11.84
N LYS A 277 -14.65 2.89 -11.82
CA LYS A 277 -15.93 2.47 -12.44
C LYS A 277 -15.80 2.29 -13.95
N SER A 278 -15.04 3.16 -14.63
CA SER A 278 -14.84 3.09 -16.08
C SER A 278 -14.08 1.84 -16.53
N TRP A 279 -13.37 1.18 -15.62
CA TRP A 279 -12.71 -0.11 -15.83
C TRP A 279 -13.59 -1.31 -15.44
N GLY A 280 -14.85 -1.10 -15.05
CA GLY A 280 -15.75 -2.16 -14.62
C GLY A 280 -15.35 -2.82 -13.30
N MET A 281 -14.59 -2.14 -12.45
CA MET A 281 -14.07 -2.68 -11.20
C MET A 281 -14.93 -2.35 -9.98
N LEU A 282 -16.06 -1.70 -10.16
CA LEU A 282 -17.06 -1.38 -9.12
C LEU A 282 -18.40 -1.97 -9.54
N ASP A 283 -18.84 -2.97 -8.80
CA ASP A 283 -20.08 -3.69 -9.11
C ASP A 283 -21.34 -2.99 -8.56
N LYS A 284 -21.18 -2.15 -7.55
CA LYS A 284 -22.29 -1.46 -6.87
C LYS A 284 -22.27 0.03 -7.16
N ALA A 285 -23.46 0.59 -7.34
CA ALA A 285 -23.67 2.03 -7.55
C ALA A 285 -23.66 2.82 -6.22
N ALA A 286 -22.68 2.58 -5.35
CA ALA A 286 -22.54 3.37 -4.14
C ALA A 286 -22.06 4.79 -4.48
N SER A 287 -22.51 5.78 -3.71
CA SER A 287 -21.91 7.11 -3.79
C SER A 287 -20.46 7.07 -3.32
N PRO A 288 -19.51 7.74 -3.98
CA PRO A 288 -18.14 7.84 -3.48
C PRO A 288 -18.08 8.36 -2.05
N LEU A 289 -18.95 9.26 -1.65
CA LEU A 289 -19.03 9.77 -0.28
C LEU A 289 -19.41 8.69 0.76
N ALA A 290 -20.10 7.63 0.36
CA ALA A 290 -20.41 6.52 1.25
C ALA A 290 -19.19 5.64 1.58
N LEU A 291 -18.08 5.80 0.85
CA LEU A 291 -16.84 5.03 1.03
C LEU A 291 -15.91 5.69 2.06
N VAL A 292 -16.20 6.94 2.46
CA VAL A 292 -15.40 7.73 3.39
C VAL A 292 -16.24 8.09 4.60
N ASN A 293 -15.67 7.97 5.80
CA ASN A 293 -16.25 8.53 7.00
C ASN A 293 -15.92 10.02 7.07
N MET A 294 -16.75 10.84 6.43
CA MET A 294 -16.53 12.27 6.28
C MET A 294 -16.48 13.02 7.63
N ASP A 295 -17.21 12.55 8.63
CA ASP A 295 -17.25 13.16 9.95
C ASP A 295 -15.93 12.94 10.68
N VAL A 296 -15.43 11.69 10.73
CA VAL A 296 -14.14 11.37 11.31
C VAL A 296 -13.01 12.08 10.56
N GLN A 297 -13.03 12.06 9.23
CA GLN A 297 -12.02 12.70 8.40
C GLN A 297 -11.93 14.21 8.69
N ARG A 298 -13.04 14.93 8.67
CA ARG A 298 -13.07 16.38 8.87
C ARG A 298 -12.68 16.77 10.29
N GLN A 299 -13.28 16.14 11.31
CA GLN A 299 -13.03 16.50 12.71
C GLN A 299 -11.59 16.17 13.14
N ALA A 300 -11.04 15.05 12.70
CA ALA A 300 -9.69 14.66 13.07
C ALA A 300 -8.60 15.59 12.47
N HIS A 301 -8.86 16.23 11.34
CA HIS A 301 -7.89 17.13 10.71
C HIS A 301 -8.03 18.58 11.17
N VAL A 302 -9.23 19.04 11.53
CA VAL A 302 -9.43 20.38 12.14
C VAL A 302 -8.81 20.45 13.52
N ALA A 303 -8.86 19.37 14.31
CA ALA A 303 -8.27 19.31 15.65
C ALA A 303 -6.72 19.27 15.66
N ALA A 304 -6.09 19.31 14.50
CA ALA A 304 -4.66 19.13 14.32
C ALA A 304 -3.95 20.39 13.76
N GLU A 305 -4.71 21.46 13.48
CA GLU A 305 -4.20 22.82 13.24
C GLU A 305 -4.05 23.59 14.56
#